data_19a4bd45f3a24d845d2a807a54ef9383
#
_entry.id   19a4bd45f3a24d845d2a807a54ef9383
#
_cell.length_a   1.000
_cell.length_b   1.000
_cell.length_c   1.000
_cell.angle_alpha   90.00
_cell.angle_beta   90.00
_cell.angle_gamma   90.00
#
_symmetry.space_group_name_H-M   'P 1'
#
loop_
_entity.id
_entity.type
_entity.pdbx_description
1 polymer ?
#
loop_
_entity_poly.entity_id
_entity_poly.type
_entity_poly.pdbx_seq_one_letter_code
_entity_poly.pdbx_strand_id
1 'polypeptide(L)' 'MADRETEPRIREVQALAERVFESRSIALDWLARPNTALGDVTPLSCCATEAGAQLVRRILRAIESGGVV' A
#
# COMPACT_ATOMS: atom_id res chain seq x y z
N MET A 1 -5.43 -16.68 13.61
CA MET A 1 -4.14 -16.24 14.16
C MET A 1 -3.49 -15.26 13.21
N ALA A 2 -2.96 -14.19 13.75
CA ALA A 2 -2.37 -13.15 12.89
C ALA A 2 -1.06 -13.66 12.29
N ASP A 3 -0.84 -13.31 11.04
CA ASP A 3 0.40 -13.58 10.35
C ASP A 3 1.50 -12.72 10.97
N ARG A 4 2.59 -13.31 11.34
CA ARG A 4 3.71 -12.60 11.95
C ARG A 4 4.31 -11.55 11.02
N GLU A 5 4.17 -11.76 9.71
CA GLU A 5 4.75 -10.87 8.72
C GLU A 5 3.85 -9.70 8.37
N THR A 6 2.63 -9.67 8.87
CA THR A 6 1.67 -8.64 8.49
C THR A 6 2.13 -7.25 8.94
N GLU A 7 2.53 -7.11 10.21
CA GLU A 7 2.96 -5.81 10.71
C GLU A 7 4.21 -5.28 10.01
N PRO A 8 5.26 -6.09 9.83
CA PRO A 8 6.41 -5.61 9.06
C PRO A 8 6.05 -5.21 7.64
N ARG A 9 5.14 -5.96 7.00
CA ARG A 9 4.69 -5.62 5.65
C ARG A 9 3.97 -4.27 5.63
N ILE A 10 3.10 -4.05 6.62
CA ILE A 10 2.38 -2.79 6.71
C ILE A 10 3.35 -1.62 6.89
N ARG A 11 4.33 -1.77 7.79
CA ARG A 11 5.29 -0.71 8.02
C ARG A 11 6.12 -0.40 6.77
N GLU A 12 6.51 -1.45 6.05
CA GLU A 12 7.29 -1.27 4.83
C GLU A 12 6.48 -0.54 3.76
N VAL A 13 5.25 -0.97 3.56
CA VAL A 13 4.37 -0.36 2.56
C VAL A 13 4.04 1.08 2.96
N GLN A 14 3.83 1.30 4.25
CA GLN A 14 3.55 2.63 4.76
C GLN A 14 4.73 3.59 4.50
N ALA A 15 5.93 3.12 4.77
CA ALA A 15 7.13 3.92 4.52
C ALA A 15 7.27 4.24 3.03
N LEU A 16 7.00 3.27 2.18
CA LEU A 16 7.05 3.49 0.74
C LEU A 16 6.01 4.52 0.30
N ALA A 17 4.79 4.40 0.83
CA ALA A 17 3.73 5.35 0.49
C ALA A 17 4.10 6.76 0.93
N GLU A 18 4.70 6.90 2.10
CA GLU A 18 5.12 8.22 2.58
C GLU A 18 6.15 8.85 1.66
N ARG A 19 7.05 8.03 1.12
CA ARG A 19 8.02 8.53 0.16
C ARG A 19 7.38 8.91 -1.16
N VAL A 20 6.47 8.09 -1.63
CA VAL A 20 5.82 8.32 -2.92
C VAL A 20 4.98 9.59 -2.90
N PHE A 21 4.20 9.79 -1.86
CA PHE A 21 3.31 10.94 -1.75
C PHE A 21 3.98 12.14 -1.08
N GLU A 22 5.17 11.94 -0.51
CA GLU A 22 5.92 12.97 0.21
C GLU A 22 5.06 13.61 1.30
N SER A 23 4.20 12.79 1.90
CA SER A 23 3.30 13.25 2.95
C SER A 23 2.80 12.03 3.71
N ARG A 24 2.99 12.05 5.02
CA ARG A 24 2.48 10.98 5.86
C ARG A 24 0.96 10.98 5.88
N SER A 25 0.37 12.16 5.95
CA SER A 25 -1.08 12.29 6.00
C SER A 25 -1.74 11.73 4.75
N ILE A 26 -1.22 12.11 3.59
CA ILE A 26 -1.76 11.63 2.33
C ILE A 26 -1.54 10.12 2.19
N ALA A 27 -0.37 9.65 2.59
CA ALA A 27 -0.06 8.23 2.52
C ALA A 27 -1.02 7.39 3.36
N LEU A 28 -1.26 7.83 4.59
CA LEU A 28 -2.17 7.10 5.48
C LEU A 28 -3.59 7.10 4.94
N ASP A 29 -4.01 8.22 4.40
CA ASP A 29 -5.34 8.34 3.82
C ASP A 29 -5.49 7.40 2.63
N TRP A 30 -4.50 7.38 1.74
CA TRP A 30 -4.51 6.50 0.58
C TRP A 30 -4.57 5.02 0.99
N LEU A 31 -3.79 4.66 1.98
CA LEU A 31 -3.74 3.27 2.46
C LEU A 31 -5.04 2.82 3.10
N ALA A 32 -5.81 3.75 3.66
CA ALA A 32 -7.03 3.43 4.38
C ALA A 32 -8.28 3.48 3.51
N ARG A 33 -8.16 3.88 2.25
CA ARG A 33 -9.31 3.98 1.36
C ARG A 33 -9.42 2.78 0.45
N PRO A 34 -10.62 2.33 0.13
CA PRO A 34 -10.79 1.30 -0.89
C PRO A 34 -10.20 1.75 -2.21
N ASN A 35 -9.57 0.84 -2.91
CA ASN A 35 -8.86 1.15 -4.16
C ASN A 35 -9.40 0.25 -5.25
N THR A 36 -9.89 0.85 -6.35
CA THR A 36 -10.47 0.07 -7.43
C THR A 36 -9.47 -0.87 -8.08
N ALA A 37 -8.19 -0.49 -8.12
CA ALA A 37 -7.16 -1.35 -8.68
C ALA A 37 -6.95 -2.62 -7.84
N LEU A 38 -7.44 -2.61 -6.60
CA LEU A 38 -7.32 -3.74 -5.70
C LEU A 38 -8.65 -4.44 -5.45
N GLY A 39 -9.64 -4.19 -6.31
CA GLY A 39 -10.96 -4.79 -6.14
C GLY A 39 -11.77 -4.13 -5.04
N ASP A 40 -11.59 -2.84 -4.84
CA ASP A 40 -12.32 -2.02 -3.87
C ASP A 40 -12.05 -2.39 -2.42
N VAL A 41 -10.90 -3.00 -2.16
CA VAL A 41 -10.43 -3.19 -0.79
C VAL A 41 -9.34 -2.17 -0.49
N THR A 42 -9.05 -1.98 0.78
CA THR A 42 -8.01 -1.02 1.15
C THR A 42 -6.63 -1.62 0.93
N PRO A 43 -5.66 -0.78 0.56
CA PRO A 43 -4.28 -1.28 0.46
C PRO A 43 -3.79 -1.89 1.76
N LEU A 44 -4.21 -1.35 2.91
CA LEU A 44 -3.82 -1.93 4.20
C LEU A 44 -4.29 -3.37 4.34
N SER A 45 -5.54 -3.64 3.93
CA SER A 45 -6.06 -5.00 4.06
C SER A 45 -5.32 -5.96 3.13
N CYS A 46 -4.80 -5.47 2.02
CA CYS A 46 -4.02 -6.32 1.11
C CYS A 46 -2.70 -6.76 1.73
N CYS A 47 -2.20 -6.04 2.71
CA CYS A 47 -0.93 -6.40 3.34
C CYS A 47 -1.02 -7.62 4.25
N ALA A 48 -2.22 -8.18 4.40
CA ALA A 48 -2.38 -9.41 5.17
C ALA A 48 -1.63 -10.58 4.52
N THR A 49 -1.37 -10.50 3.23
CA THR A 49 -0.59 -11.53 2.53
C THR A 49 0.56 -10.87 1.78
N GLU A 50 1.59 -11.65 1.51
CA GLU A 50 2.74 -11.14 0.76
C GLU A 50 2.34 -10.79 -0.67
N ALA A 51 1.49 -11.62 -1.29
CA ALA A 51 1.04 -11.33 -2.65
C ALA A 51 0.28 -10.01 -2.71
N GLY A 52 -0.58 -9.75 -1.72
CA GLY A 52 -1.30 -8.48 -1.66
C GLY A 52 -0.38 -7.30 -1.43
N ALA A 53 0.61 -7.46 -0.56
CA ALA A 53 1.57 -6.39 -0.31
C ALA A 53 2.38 -6.07 -1.56
N GLN A 54 2.71 -7.08 -2.35
CA GLN A 54 3.43 -6.85 -3.59
C GLN A 54 2.60 -6.06 -4.59
N LEU A 55 1.30 -6.31 -4.64
CA LEU A 55 0.41 -5.53 -5.50
C LEU A 55 0.40 -4.06 -5.09
N VAL A 56 0.32 -3.81 -3.79
CA VAL A 56 0.32 -2.45 -3.28
C VAL A 56 1.63 -1.75 -3.63
N ARG A 57 2.76 -2.43 -3.43
CA ARG A 57 4.07 -1.86 -3.78
C ARG A 57 4.14 -1.52 -5.25
N ARG A 58 3.61 -2.40 -6.10
CA ARG A 58 3.62 -2.18 -7.54
C ARG A 58 2.83 -0.93 -7.91
N ILE A 59 1.67 -0.75 -7.30
CA ILE A 59 0.86 0.43 -7.55
C ILE A 59 1.60 1.69 -7.10
N LEU A 60 2.19 1.65 -5.91
CA LEU A 60 2.92 2.81 -5.40
C LEU A 60 4.11 3.17 -6.28
N ARG A 61 4.83 2.17 -6.78
CA ARG A 61 5.96 2.43 -7.66
C ARG A 61 5.51 3.00 -8.99
N ALA A 62 4.37 2.56 -9.49
CA ALA A 62 3.81 3.14 -10.71
C ALA A 62 3.47 4.61 -10.51
N ILE A 63 2.89 4.95 -9.38
CA ILE A 63 2.60 6.34 -9.06
C ILE A 63 3.89 7.15 -8.97
N GLU A 64 4.89 6.59 -8.29
CA GLU A 64 6.16 7.27 -8.09
C GLU A 64 6.85 7.58 -9.42
N SER A 65 6.79 6.68 -10.37
CA SER A 65 7.44 6.92 -11.66
C SER A 65 6.59 7.77 -12.60
N GLY A 66 5.52 8.35 -12.09
CA GLY A 66 4.64 9.16 -12.91
C GLY A 66 3.80 8.33 -13.83
N GLY A 67 3.84 7.04 -13.64
CA GLY A 67 3.09 6.12 -14.47
C GLY A 67 1.68 6.16 -14.03
N VAL A 68 0.94 6.93 -14.70
CA VAL A 68 -0.48 6.92 -14.46
C VAL A 68 -1.06 5.86 -15.31
N VAL A 69 -1.76 5.08 -14.70
CA VAL A 69 -2.38 4.03 -15.43
C VAL A 69 -3.73 4.44 -15.91
#